data_91ad73494638a4d5b00bdab651ec861f
#
_entry.id   91ad73494638a4d5b00bdab651ec861f
#
_cell.length_a   1.000
_cell.length_b   1.000
_cell.length_c   1.000
_cell.angle_alpha   90.00
_cell.angle_beta   90.00
_cell.angle_gamma   90.00
#
_symmetry.space_group_name_H-M   'P 1'
#
loop_
_entity.id
_entity.type
_entity.pdbx_description
1 polymer ?
#
loop_
_entity_poly.entity_id
_entity_poly.type
_entity_poly.pdbx_seq_one_letter_code
_entity_poly.pdbx_strand_id
1 'polypeptide(L)'
;MKNVTIYCFRNDLRLLDNTAFLKASLESDVLLPLFCHPDNQLIYKDIQRVGIHRQTFLRQALNQLKENLKSQNSDLLEVHGNICEQIKKISEVIGTTKIIFEKIISPEEQDEEISIRSLGIPVETFWQSSMIELNELPFDLKNMPDIFTEFRKLIESKKIVVKAPTPLPEKLPPLPDKNIDFTLNINFSKDIKYKHPSFPYFENQFHGGEKNALAHLENYLLQKLPHTYKETRNQLYGVNFSTKFSPWLSLGAISARYISFRIKEFENQHGANESSYWIWFELLWRDYFRFIHFKFGKKLYSKNGLSNNSNLVNHNDENFNKWVQGETGNDLIDAGMKELRFTGYLSNRMRQIVASYLIYDLGCDWRKGALWFESQLIDYDVYSNQGNWLYIAGLGTDPRGGRKFNTKKQNLEYDPNNTYKKIWLG
;
A
#
# COMPACT_ATOMS: atom_id res chain seq x y z
N MET A 1 -28.31 23.72 12.59
CA MET A 1 -27.07 23.40 13.30
C MET A 1 -25.92 23.47 12.32
N LYS A 2 -24.72 23.92 12.74
CA LYS A 2 -23.52 23.85 11.89
C LYS A 2 -23.14 22.39 11.63
N ASN A 3 -22.76 22.07 10.41
CA ASN A 3 -22.25 20.76 10.02
C ASN A 3 -20.73 20.68 10.35
N VAL A 4 -20.39 20.08 11.50
CA VAL A 4 -19.02 19.95 11.99
C VAL A 4 -18.53 18.54 11.65
N THR A 5 -17.60 18.43 10.71
CA THR A 5 -17.13 17.14 10.20
C THR A 5 -15.68 16.87 10.66
N ILE A 6 -15.43 15.64 11.13
CA ILE A 6 -14.08 15.08 11.23
C ILE A 6 -13.82 14.24 9.97
N TYR A 7 -12.75 14.58 9.24
CA TYR A 7 -12.23 13.75 8.19
C TYR A 7 -11.02 12.97 8.68
N CYS A 8 -11.15 11.64 8.82
CA CYS A 8 -10.04 10.81 9.25
C CYS A 8 -9.27 10.29 8.05
N PHE A 9 -8.09 10.85 7.80
CA PHE A 9 -7.15 10.28 6.85
C PHE A 9 -6.69 8.90 7.30
N ARG A 10 -6.61 7.96 6.34
CA ARG A 10 -6.12 6.59 6.55
C ARG A 10 -5.03 6.27 5.50
N ASN A 11 -5.35 5.46 4.50
CA ASN A 11 -4.45 5.16 3.38
C ASN A 11 -4.79 6.03 2.16
N ASP A 12 -5.07 7.29 2.38
CA ASP A 12 -5.52 8.28 1.40
C ASP A 12 -4.85 9.65 1.63
N LEU A 13 -3.53 9.66 1.95
CA LEU A 13 -2.75 10.83 2.35
C LEU A 13 -2.49 11.78 1.17
N ARG A 14 -3.57 12.28 0.55
CA ARG A 14 -3.56 13.19 -0.59
C ARG A 14 -4.79 14.10 -0.61
N LEU A 15 -4.72 15.19 -1.35
CA LEU A 15 -5.85 16.08 -1.63
C LEU A 15 -6.40 15.88 -3.05
N LEU A 16 -5.53 15.63 -4.02
CA LEU A 16 -5.91 15.36 -5.41
C LEU A 16 -6.51 13.96 -5.53
N ASP A 17 -7.60 13.84 -6.28
CA ASP A 17 -8.31 12.57 -6.48
C ASP A 17 -8.73 11.89 -5.17
N ASN A 18 -9.14 12.68 -4.19
CA ASN A 18 -9.72 12.22 -2.93
C ASN A 18 -11.21 12.59 -2.86
N THR A 19 -12.07 11.71 -3.36
CA THR A 19 -13.52 11.93 -3.45
C THR A 19 -14.15 12.13 -2.07
N ALA A 20 -13.69 11.39 -1.07
CA ALA A 20 -14.19 11.49 0.30
C ALA A 20 -13.84 12.84 0.93
N PHE A 21 -12.61 13.31 0.75
CA PHE A 21 -12.15 14.60 1.26
C PHE A 21 -12.83 15.78 0.52
N LEU A 22 -12.97 15.69 -0.81
CA LEU A 22 -13.71 16.69 -1.58
C LEU A 22 -15.14 16.81 -1.08
N LYS A 23 -15.84 15.67 -0.88
CA LYS A 23 -17.21 15.70 -0.33
C LYS A 23 -17.25 16.32 1.07
N ALA A 24 -16.31 15.95 1.95
CA ALA A 24 -16.20 16.55 3.28
C ALA A 24 -16.02 18.07 3.18
N SER A 25 -15.20 18.57 2.27
CA SER A 25 -14.96 20.00 2.08
C SER A 25 -16.19 20.75 1.55
N LEU A 26 -17.02 20.11 0.73
CA LEU A 26 -18.21 20.74 0.15
C LEU A 26 -19.44 20.76 1.07
N GLU A 27 -19.56 19.76 1.96
CA GLU A 27 -20.75 19.59 2.80
C GLU A 27 -20.59 20.10 4.22
N SER A 28 -19.39 20.51 4.63
CA SER A 28 -19.13 20.93 6.01
C SER A 28 -19.10 22.44 6.17
N ASP A 29 -19.66 22.93 7.27
CA ASP A 29 -19.45 24.32 7.72
C ASP A 29 -18.12 24.49 8.47
N VAL A 30 -17.65 23.39 9.11
CA VAL A 30 -16.39 23.28 9.84
C VAL A 30 -15.80 21.91 9.55
N LEU A 31 -14.52 21.87 9.18
CA LEU A 31 -13.84 20.62 8.83
C LEU A 31 -12.56 20.46 9.67
N LEU A 32 -12.44 19.32 10.35
CA LEU A 32 -11.23 18.93 11.06
C LEU A 32 -10.55 17.75 10.34
N PRO A 33 -9.45 17.96 9.59
CA PRO A 33 -8.60 16.90 9.11
C PRO A 33 -7.85 16.23 10.27
N LEU A 34 -7.97 14.91 10.40
CA LEU A 34 -7.43 14.10 11.48
C LEU A 34 -6.61 12.95 10.93
N PHE A 35 -5.46 12.68 11.54
CA PHE A 35 -4.73 11.41 11.38
C PHE A 35 -4.45 10.82 12.77
N CYS A 36 -4.78 9.54 12.95
CA CYS A 36 -4.51 8.82 14.18
C CYS A 36 -3.36 7.83 13.98
N HIS A 37 -2.28 8.02 14.72
CA HIS A 37 -1.19 7.06 14.78
C HIS A 37 -1.58 5.91 15.72
N PRO A 38 -1.70 4.67 15.22
CA PRO A 38 -1.95 3.54 16.10
C PRO A 38 -0.73 3.26 16.98
N ASP A 39 -0.97 2.60 18.11
CA ASP A 39 0.13 2.09 18.93
C ASP A 39 0.97 1.11 18.12
N ASN A 40 2.29 1.30 18.11
CA ASN A 40 3.21 0.41 17.39
C ASN A 40 3.46 -0.86 18.22
N GLN A 41 2.54 -1.81 18.09
CA GLN A 41 2.56 -3.06 18.83
C GLN A 41 3.59 -4.05 18.29
N LEU A 42 4.05 -4.95 19.16
CA LEU A 42 4.78 -6.14 18.74
C LEU A 42 3.79 -7.14 18.12
N ILE A 43 4.04 -7.54 16.88
CA ILE A 43 3.19 -8.48 16.14
C ILE A 43 3.69 -9.92 16.22
N TYR A 44 4.98 -10.09 16.47
CA TYR A 44 5.59 -11.40 16.70
C TYR A 44 6.94 -11.23 17.40
N LYS A 45 7.14 -11.87 18.57
CA LYS A 45 8.35 -11.73 19.40
C LYS A 45 8.72 -10.25 19.56
N ASP A 46 9.87 -9.84 19.06
CA ASP A 46 10.42 -8.48 19.08
C ASP A 46 10.14 -7.67 17.81
N ILE A 47 9.36 -8.21 16.86
CA ILE A 47 9.04 -7.55 15.61
C ILE A 47 7.92 -6.52 15.82
N GLN A 48 8.25 -5.25 15.67
CA GLN A 48 7.27 -4.17 15.64
C GLN A 48 6.44 -4.20 14.35
N ARG A 49 5.17 -3.87 14.43
CA ARG A 49 4.26 -3.82 13.27
C ARG A 49 4.71 -2.84 12.20
N VAL A 50 5.20 -1.68 12.60
CA VAL A 50 5.70 -0.64 11.71
C VAL A 50 7.18 -0.41 11.97
N GLY A 51 8.02 -0.93 11.07
CA GLY A 51 9.46 -0.76 11.12
C GLY A 51 9.89 0.68 10.78
N ILE A 52 11.15 0.98 11.06
CA ILE A 52 11.69 2.33 10.97
C ILE A 52 11.57 2.97 9.57
N HIS A 53 11.78 2.19 8.51
CA HIS A 53 11.68 2.67 7.12
C HIS A 53 10.25 3.14 6.79
N ARG A 54 9.26 2.35 7.18
CA ARG A 54 7.85 2.67 6.99
C ARG A 54 7.43 3.87 7.83
N GLN A 55 7.89 3.96 9.08
CA GLN A 55 7.64 5.12 9.94
C GLN A 55 8.18 6.41 9.30
N THR A 56 9.43 6.37 8.80
CA THR A 56 10.07 7.53 8.16
C THR A 56 9.29 7.97 6.91
N PHE A 57 8.91 7.02 6.04
CA PHE A 57 8.17 7.34 4.82
C PHE A 57 6.77 7.90 5.12
N LEU A 58 6.08 7.32 6.11
CA LEU A 58 4.79 7.83 6.60
C LEU A 58 4.93 9.24 7.16
N ARG A 59 5.97 9.50 7.98
CA ARG A 59 6.21 10.84 8.55
C ARG A 59 6.41 11.89 7.47
N GLN A 60 7.18 11.58 6.43
CA GLN A 60 7.37 12.46 5.29
C GLN A 60 6.04 12.76 4.58
N ALA A 61 5.19 11.73 4.38
CA ALA A 61 3.88 11.89 3.76
C ALA A 61 2.95 12.78 4.59
N LEU A 62 2.90 12.60 5.92
CA LEU A 62 2.07 13.41 6.81
C LEU A 62 2.56 14.86 6.91
N ASN A 63 3.87 15.09 6.96
CA ASN A 63 4.43 16.45 6.93
C ASN A 63 3.98 17.19 5.69
N GLN A 64 4.08 16.53 4.52
CA GLN A 64 3.68 17.16 3.26
C GLN A 64 2.16 17.36 3.16
N LEU A 65 1.34 16.42 3.66
CA LEU A 65 -0.11 16.58 3.74
C LEU A 65 -0.47 17.78 4.63
N LYS A 66 0.21 17.92 5.78
CA LYS A 66 0.02 19.07 6.68
C LYS A 66 0.39 20.39 6.00
N GLU A 67 1.50 20.44 5.25
CA GLU A 67 1.89 21.61 4.44
C GLU A 67 0.84 21.93 3.38
N ASN A 68 0.33 20.93 2.66
CA ASN A 68 -0.71 21.11 1.65
C ASN A 68 -2.01 21.66 2.27
N LEU A 69 -2.43 21.16 3.43
CA LEU A 69 -3.59 21.68 4.16
C LEU A 69 -3.38 23.12 4.64
N LYS A 70 -2.19 23.43 5.17
CA LYS A 70 -1.84 24.80 5.60
C LYS A 70 -1.87 25.81 4.45
N SER A 71 -1.46 25.40 3.25
CA SER A 71 -1.54 26.26 2.07
C SER A 71 -2.97 26.64 1.67
N GLN A 72 -3.97 25.89 2.19
CA GLN A 72 -5.40 26.13 2.01
C GLN A 72 -6.09 26.65 3.30
N ASN A 73 -5.33 27.26 4.23
CA ASN A 73 -5.80 27.80 5.50
C ASN A 73 -6.46 26.73 6.42
N SER A 74 -5.99 25.48 6.35
CA SER A 74 -6.39 24.38 7.23
C SER A 74 -5.17 23.80 7.93
N ASP A 75 -5.32 22.73 8.71
CA ASP A 75 -4.20 22.02 9.34
C ASP A 75 -4.57 20.54 9.52
N LEU A 76 -3.57 19.68 9.81
CA LEU A 76 -3.76 18.29 10.15
C LEU A 76 -3.61 18.11 11.66
N LEU A 77 -4.66 17.67 12.34
CA LEU A 77 -4.57 17.22 13.73
C LEU A 77 -4.02 15.79 13.72
N GLU A 78 -2.89 15.58 14.39
CA GLU A 78 -2.31 14.26 14.57
C GLU A 78 -2.48 13.84 16.03
N VAL A 79 -3.05 12.65 16.24
CA VAL A 79 -3.26 12.05 17.57
C VAL A 79 -2.66 10.64 17.60
N HIS A 80 -2.54 10.07 18.81
CA HIS A 80 -1.93 8.75 19.01
C HIS A 80 -2.84 7.85 19.85
N GLY A 81 -2.86 6.57 19.55
CA GLY A 81 -3.58 5.53 20.29
C GLY A 81 -4.82 5.00 19.59
N ASN A 82 -5.84 4.63 20.36
CA ASN A 82 -7.08 4.09 19.80
C ASN A 82 -7.90 5.17 19.10
N ILE A 83 -8.15 5.01 17.80
CA ILE A 83 -8.83 6.02 16.96
C ILE A 83 -10.25 6.32 17.47
N CYS A 84 -11.01 5.33 17.95
CA CYS A 84 -12.37 5.52 18.46
C CYS A 84 -12.38 6.41 19.71
N GLU A 85 -11.45 6.18 20.64
CA GLU A 85 -11.30 7.01 21.85
C GLU A 85 -10.89 8.43 21.50
N GLN A 86 -9.98 8.62 20.56
CA GLN A 86 -9.54 9.94 20.13
C GLN A 86 -10.67 10.72 19.46
N ILE A 87 -11.41 10.07 18.54
CA ILE A 87 -12.58 10.69 17.91
C ILE A 87 -13.62 11.08 18.96
N LYS A 88 -13.90 10.21 19.96
CA LYS A 88 -14.84 10.51 21.03
C LYS A 88 -14.43 11.78 21.79
N LYS A 89 -13.19 11.85 22.29
CA LYS A 89 -12.66 13.02 23.03
C LYS A 89 -12.75 14.30 22.21
N ILE A 90 -12.34 14.23 20.93
CA ILE A 90 -12.40 15.40 20.04
C ILE A 90 -13.85 15.82 19.79
N SER A 91 -14.74 14.87 19.54
CA SER A 91 -16.16 15.13 19.26
C SER A 91 -16.87 15.81 20.43
N GLU A 92 -16.56 15.46 21.66
CA GLU A 92 -17.08 16.11 22.87
C GLU A 92 -16.65 17.58 22.98
N VAL A 93 -15.44 17.91 22.46
CA VAL A 93 -14.93 19.29 22.46
C VAL A 93 -15.54 20.13 21.37
N ILE A 94 -15.58 19.62 20.11
CA ILE A 94 -15.96 20.43 18.94
C ILE A 94 -17.44 20.31 18.56
N GLY A 95 -18.18 19.36 19.11
CA GLY A 95 -19.57 19.09 18.74
C GLY A 95 -19.70 18.46 17.35
N THR A 96 -18.95 17.41 17.07
CA THR A 96 -18.93 16.70 15.78
C THR A 96 -20.32 16.18 15.40
N THR A 97 -20.76 16.50 14.19
CA THR A 97 -22.04 16.04 13.62
C THR A 97 -21.87 14.93 12.60
N LYS A 98 -20.67 14.75 12.02
CA LYS A 98 -20.38 13.77 11.00
C LYS A 98 -18.92 13.35 11.02
N ILE A 99 -18.67 12.07 10.71
CA ILE A 99 -17.31 11.51 10.54
C ILE A 99 -17.24 10.93 9.13
N ILE A 100 -16.15 11.24 8.41
CA ILE A 100 -15.91 10.75 7.05
C ILE A 100 -14.51 10.13 6.96
N PHE A 101 -14.38 8.98 6.30
CA PHE A 101 -13.09 8.35 6.03
C PHE A 101 -13.14 7.35 4.87
N GLU A 102 -11.96 6.96 4.40
CA GLU A 102 -11.80 5.90 3.41
C GLU A 102 -12.25 4.55 3.97
N LYS A 103 -13.04 3.81 3.20
CA LYS A 103 -13.45 2.44 3.53
C LYS A 103 -12.29 1.47 3.28
N ILE A 104 -11.89 0.76 4.32
CA ILE A 104 -10.92 -0.34 4.26
C ILE A 104 -11.62 -1.60 4.76
N ILE A 105 -11.48 -2.71 4.00
CA ILE A 105 -12.23 -3.95 4.26
C ILE A 105 -11.34 -5.08 4.82
N SER A 106 -10.15 -4.78 5.26
CA SER A 106 -9.35 -5.72 6.04
C SER A 106 -9.93 -5.87 7.45
N PRO A 107 -9.73 -7.01 8.13
CA PRO A 107 -10.45 -7.33 9.35
C PRO A 107 -10.31 -6.29 10.47
N GLU A 108 -9.09 -5.81 10.72
CA GLU A 108 -8.82 -4.86 11.80
C GLU A 108 -9.48 -3.51 11.54
N GLU A 109 -9.39 -3.00 10.31
CA GLU A 109 -9.99 -1.73 9.92
C GLU A 109 -11.51 -1.80 9.85
N GLN A 110 -12.09 -2.98 9.61
CA GLN A 110 -13.53 -3.18 9.76
C GLN A 110 -13.96 -3.16 11.24
N ASP A 111 -13.18 -3.75 12.13
CA ASP A 111 -13.45 -3.72 13.57
C ASP A 111 -13.32 -2.28 14.12
N GLU A 112 -12.35 -1.47 13.61
CA GLU A 112 -12.26 -0.04 13.89
C GLU A 112 -13.49 0.74 13.39
N GLU A 113 -13.95 0.50 12.15
CA GLU A 113 -15.16 1.13 11.61
C GLU A 113 -16.38 0.84 12.50
N ILE A 114 -16.55 -0.41 12.94
CA ILE A 114 -17.63 -0.82 13.84
C ILE A 114 -17.54 -0.03 15.15
N SER A 115 -16.35 0.08 15.73
CA SER A 115 -16.11 0.82 16.98
C SER A 115 -16.44 2.31 16.83
N ILE A 116 -16.03 2.96 15.73
CA ILE A 116 -16.34 4.36 15.44
C ILE A 116 -17.86 4.57 15.29
N ARG A 117 -18.55 3.66 14.59
CA ARG A 117 -20.02 3.72 14.42
C ARG A 117 -20.77 3.60 15.76
N SER A 118 -20.21 2.88 16.74
CA SER A 118 -20.81 2.74 18.07
C SER A 118 -20.85 4.04 18.88
N LEU A 119 -20.14 5.10 18.46
CA LEU A 119 -20.20 6.43 19.07
C LEU A 119 -21.55 7.15 18.84
N GLY A 120 -22.39 6.65 17.95
CA GLY A 120 -23.70 7.26 17.64
C GLY A 120 -23.61 8.53 16.78
N ILE A 121 -22.42 8.91 16.31
CA ILE A 121 -22.22 10.01 15.37
C ILE A 121 -22.38 9.44 13.94
N PRO A 122 -23.09 10.11 13.02
CA PRO A 122 -23.20 9.71 11.63
C PRO A 122 -21.84 9.47 10.96
N VAL A 123 -21.63 8.28 10.40
CA VAL A 123 -20.38 7.88 9.72
C VAL A 123 -20.65 7.60 8.26
N GLU A 124 -19.90 8.25 7.40
CA GLU A 124 -19.91 8.02 5.96
C GLU A 124 -18.53 7.51 5.50
N THR A 125 -18.52 6.44 4.70
CA THR A 125 -17.28 5.82 4.22
C THR A 125 -17.25 5.70 2.71
N PHE A 126 -16.07 5.89 2.11
CA PHE A 126 -15.88 5.90 0.67
C PHE A 126 -14.86 4.86 0.23
N TRP A 127 -15.24 4.03 -0.71
CA TRP A 127 -14.30 3.18 -1.41
C TRP A 127 -13.60 3.98 -2.51
N GLN A 128 -12.32 4.26 -2.35
CA GLN A 128 -11.55 5.07 -3.30
C GLN A 128 -10.11 4.55 -3.52
N SER A 129 -9.81 3.35 -3.02
CA SER A 129 -8.47 2.77 -3.12
C SER A 129 -8.23 1.98 -4.40
N SER A 130 -9.27 1.67 -5.19
CA SER A 130 -9.16 0.98 -6.48
C SER A 130 -9.11 1.95 -7.66
N MET A 131 -8.55 1.48 -8.78
CA MET A 131 -8.58 2.17 -10.07
C MET A 131 -10.00 2.16 -10.66
N ILE A 132 -10.66 1.00 -10.59
CA ILE A 132 -12.04 0.82 -11.03
C ILE A 132 -12.98 0.98 -9.85
N GLU A 133 -14.03 1.79 -10.00
CA GLU A 133 -15.05 1.94 -8.97
C GLU A 133 -15.94 0.70 -8.86
N LEU A 134 -16.47 0.44 -7.66
CA LEU A 134 -17.27 -0.76 -7.40
C LEU A 134 -18.53 -0.83 -8.27
N ASN A 135 -19.16 0.32 -8.56
CA ASN A 135 -20.36 0.41 -9.38
C ASN A 135 -20.10 0.28 -10.88
N GLU A 136 -18.85 0.34 -11.32
CA GLU A 136 -18.44 0.12 -12.71
C GLU A 136 -18.10 -1.36 -12.98
N LEU A 137 -18.04 -2.19 -11.95
CA LEU A 137 -17.75 -3.61 -12.12
C LEU A 137 -18.88 -4.31 -12.88
N PRO A 138 -18.56 -5.18 -13.85
CA PRO A 138 -19.56 -5.87 -14.68
C PRO A 138 -20.20 -7.08 -13.96
N PHE A 139 -20.02 -7.19 -12.66
CA PHE A 139 -20.51 -8.28 -11.81
C PHE A 139 -20.62 -7.80 -10.35
N ASP A 140 -21.48 -8.49 -9.60
CA ASP A 140 -21.46 -8.40 -8.14
C ASP A 140 -20.17 -8.97 -7.58
N LEU A 141 -19.59 -8.33 -6.55
CA LEU A 141 -18.34 -8.77 -5.90
C LEU A 141 -18.40 -10.21 -5.39
N LYS A 142 -19.57 -10.68 -4.96
CA LYS A 142 -19.80 -12.09 -4.55
C LYS A 142 -19.62 -13.08 -5.69
N ASN A 143 -19.92 -12.63 -6.92
CA ASN A 143 -19.86 -13.42 -8.16
C ASN A 143 -18.58 -13.14 -8.98
N MET A 144 -17.66 -12.38 -8.43
CA MET A 144 -16.38 -12.08 -9.05
C MET A 144 -15.62 -13.36 -9.39
N PRO A 145 -15.00 -13.48 -10.58
CA PRO A 145 -14.12 -14.61 -10.90
C PRO A 145 -12.97 -14.75 -9.91
N ASP A 146 -12.72 -15.99 -9.47
CA ASP A 146 -11.64 -16.28 -8.50
C ASP A 146 -10.25 -16.20 -9.14
N ILE A 147 -10.15 -16.49 -10.43
CA ILE A 147 -8.87 -16.47 -11.16
C ILE A 147 -8.68 -15.11 -11.82
N PHE A 148 -7.53 -14.48 -11.58
CA PHE A 148 -7.22 -13.16 -12.14
C PHE A 148 -7.37 -13.09 -13.66
N THR A 149 -6.96 -14.12 -14.39
CA THR A 149 -7.08 -14.13 -15.87
C THR A 149 -8.53 -14.03 -16.33
N GLU A 150 -9.46 -14.68 -15.64
CA GLU A 150 -10.90 -14.63 -15.94
C GLU A 150 -11.46 -13.27 -15.54
N PHE A 151 -11.11 -12.78 -14.36
CA PHE A 151 -11.45 -11.44 -13.90
C PHE A 151 -11.00 -10.38 -14.93
N ARG A 152 -9.72 -10.38 -15.32
CA ARG A 152 -9.19 -9.44 -16.31
C ARG A 152 -9.92 -9.50 -17.63
N LYS A 153 -10.10 -10.69 -18.20
CA LYS A 153 -10.81 -10.86 -19.48
C LYS A 153 -12.23 -10.29 -19.44
N LEU A 154 -12.92 -10.43 -18.32
CA LEU A 154 -14.26 -9.89 -18.14
C LEU A 154 -14.24 -8.35 -18.09
N ILE A 155 -13.28 -7.75 -17.35
CA ILE A 155 -13.10 -6.29 -17.32
C ILE A 155 -12.81 -5.75 -18.73
N GLU A 156 -11.87 -6.37 -19.46
CA GLU A 156 -11.48 -5.96 -20.81
C GLU A 156 -12.62 -6.09 -21.82
N SER A 157 -13.39 -7.20 -21.76
CA SER A 157 -14.49 -7.45 -22.68
C SER A 157 -15.63 -6.43 -22.55
N LYS A 158 -15.81 -5.87 -21.36
CA LYS A 158 -16.80 -4.83 -21.07
C LYS A 158 -16.30 -3.42 -21.33
N LYS A 159 -15.03 -3.27 -21.75
CA LYS A 159 -14.39 -1.98 -22.06
C LYS A 159 -14.60 -0.95 -20.94
N ILE A 160 -14.41 -1.38 -19.68
CA ILE A 160 -14.58 -0.52 -18.52
C ILE A 160 -13.62 0.68 -18.64
N VAL A 161 -14.19 1.87 -18.56
CA VAL A 161 -13.44 3.12 -18.62
C VAL A 161 -13.15 3.60 -17.19
N VAL A 162 -11.89 3.82 -16.90
CA VAL A 162 -11.48 4.44 -15.61
C VAL A 162 -11.97 5.88 -15.60
N LYS A 163 -12.74 6.28 -14.58
CA LYS A 163 -13.25 7.65 -14.43
C LYS A 163 -12.10 8.66 -14.30
N ALA A 164 -12.36 9.87 -14.75
CA ALA A 164 -11.44 10.98 -14.55
C ALA A 164 -11.18 11.21 -13.05
N PRO A 165 -9.95 11.62 -12.68
CA PRO A 165 -9.62 11.95 -11.29
C PRO A 165 -10.50 13.07 -10.75
N THR A 166 -10.83 12.97 -9.46
CA THR A 166 -11.56 14.01 -8.72
C THR A 166 -10.66 15.24 -8.54
N PRO A 167 -11.15 16.47 -8.79
CA PRO A 167 -10.34 17.67 -8.64
C PRO A 167 -9.98 17.97 -7.18
N LEU A 168 -9.00 18.83 -6.98
CA LEU A 168 -8.71 19.41 -5.68
C LEU A 168 -9.91 20.25 -5.18
N PRO A 169 -10.16 20.29 -3.85
CA PRO A 169 -11.08 21.27 -3.29
C PRO A 169 -10.60 22.70 -3.60
N GLU A 170 -11.50 23.56 -4.10
CA GLU A 170 -11.17 24.98 -4.36
C GLU A 170 -10.91 25.75 -3.05
N LYS A 171 -11.64 25.41 -2.00
CA LYS A 171 -11.54 26.03 -0.68
C LYS A 171 -11.91 25.01 0.39
N LEU A 172 -11.20 25.05 1.51
CA LEU A 172 -11.52 24.24 2.68
C LEU A 172 -12.38 25.04 3.66
N PRO A 173 -13.36 24.38 4.33
CA PRO A 173 -14.06 24.96 5.49
C PRO A 173 -13.08 25.34 6.61
N PRO A 174 -13.43 26.31 7.45
CA PRO A 174 -12.60 26.68 8.58
C PRO A 174 -12.41 25.52 9.56
N LEU A 175 -11.30 25.53 10.28
CA LEU A 175 -11.07 24.68 11.43
C LEU A 175 -12.04 25.05 12.59
N PRO A 176 -12.28 24.13 13.54
CA PRO A 176 -13.07 24.44 14.74
C PRO A 176 -12.46 25.61 15.53
N ASP A 177 -13.31 26.54 15.99
CA ASP A 177 -12.92 27.68 16.81
C ASP A 177 -12.51 27.32 18.26
N LYS A 178 -12.37 26.05 18.57
CA LYS A 178 -11.97 25.52 19.88
C LYS A 178 -10.48 25.40 20.01
N ASN A 179 -9.95 25.59 21.21
CA ASN A 179 -8.52 25.35 21.48
C ASN A 179 -8.20 23.86 21.33
N ILE A 180 -7.81 23.48 20.13
CA ILE A 180 -7.25 22.15 19.82
C ILE A 180 -5.76 22.35 19.66
N ASP A 181 -4.98 21.55 20.38
CA ASP A 181 -3.53 21.55 20.23
C ASP A 181 -3.14 20.70 19.01
N PHE A 182 -2.65 21.37 17.97
CA PHE A 182 -2.12 20.74 16.76
C PHE A 182 -0.64 20.34 16.88
N THR A 183 -0.06 20.51 18.09
CA THR A 183 1.32 20.12 18.36
C THR A 183 1.39 18.61 18.55
N LEU A 184 2.17 17.96 17.70
CA LEU A 184 2.38 16.53 17.80
C LEU A 184 3.50 16.23 18.81
N ASN A 185 3.18 15.55 19.89
CA ASN A 185 4.13 15.09 20.92
C ASN A 185 4.55 13.61 20.72
N ILE A 186 4.72 13.17 19.47
CA ILE A 186 5.20 11.80 19.17
C ILE A 186 6.69 11.85 18.83
N ASN A 187 7.48 11.09 19.59
CA ASN A 187 8.88 10.85 19.28
C ASN A 187 8.97 9.83 18.12
N PHE A 188 9.14 10.33 16.90
CA PHE A 188 9.51 9.48 15.79
C PHE A 188 10.98 9.08 15.89
N SER A 189 11.31 7.86 15.45
CA SER A 189 12.70 7.47 15.26
C SER A 189 13.39 8.48 14.36
N LYS A 190 14.67 8.79 14.67
CA LYS A 190 15.48 9.71 13.86
C LYS A 190 15.49 9.28 12.42
N ASP A 191 15.46 10.26 11.49
CA ASP A 191 15.60 10.03 10.07
C ASP A 191 16.75 9.08 9.77
N ILE A 192 16.44 8.04 9.00
CA ILE A 192 17.46 7.08 8.59
C ILE A 192 18.30 7.74 7.51
N LYS A 193 19.59 7.94 7.82
CA LYS A 193 20.58 8.42 6.86
C LYS A 193 21.28 7.23 6.23
N TYR A 194 20.72 6.66 5.18
CA TYR A 194 21.43 5.65 4.40
C TYR A 194 22.09 6.27 3.18
N LYS A 195 23.38 5.95 2.99
CA LYS A 195 24.13 6.24 1.76
C LYS A 195 24.29 4.96 0.94
N HIS A 196 23.18 4.25 0.68
CA HIS A 196 23.28 3.03 -0.10
C HIS A 196 22.86 3.30 -1.55
N PRO A 197 23.56 2.77 -2.59
CA PRO A 197 23.27 3.00 -4.00
C PRO A 197 22.01 2.29 -4.51
N SER A 198 21.13 1.83 -3.62
CA SER A 198 19.88 1.16 -3.97
C SER A 198 18.66 2.03 -3.64
N PHE A 199 17.58 1.83 -4.40
CA PHE A 199 16.27 2.40 -4.10
C PHE A 199 15.81 1.99 -2.69
N PRO A 200 15.12 2.85 -1.90
CA PRO A 200 14.74 4.22 -2.23
C PRO A 200 15.76 5.29 -1.82
N TYR A 201 16.87 4.94 -1.23
CA TYR A 201 17.79 5.87 -0.57
C TYR A 201 18.86 6.47 -1.47
N PHE A 202 19.02 5.90 -2.66
CA PHE A 202 19.97 6.42 -3.65
C PHE A 202 19.53 7.75 -4.26
N GLU A 203 18.22 7.93 -4.42
CA GLU A 203 17.63 9.12 -5.01
C GLU A 203 17.02 10.00 -3.90
N ASN A 204 17.50 11.23 -3.75
CA ASN A 204 16.96 12.22 -2.80
C ASN A 204 15.48 12.58 -3.07
N GLN A 205 14.92 12.14 -4.19
CA GLN A 205 13.56 12.42 -4.63
C GLN A 205 12.54 11.39 -4.10
N PHE A 206 12.97 10.25 -3.57
CA PHE A 206 12.09 9.23 -3.03
C PHE A 206 11.69 9.51 -1.59
N HIS A 207 10.94 10.60 -1.39
CA HIS A 207 10.32 10.93 -0.11
C HIS A 207 8.82 10.66 -0.14
N GLY A 208 8.24 10.36 1.02
CA GLY A 208 6.80 10.23 1.17
C GLY A 208 6.07 11.53 0.81
N GLY A 209 4.79 11.41 0.42
CA GLY A 209 3.88 12.52 0.18
C GLY A 209 3.44 12.70 -1.28
N GLU A 210 2.32 13.40 -1.43
CA GLU A 210 1.60 13.58 -2.70
C GLU A 210 2.45 14.30 -3.76
N LYS A 211 3.10 15.41 -3.38
CA LYS A 211 3.93 16.21 -4.30
C LYS A 211 5.10 15.41 -4.86
N ASN A 212 5.73 14.58 -4.02
CA ASN A 212 6.82 13.71 -4.44
C ASN A 212 6.33 12.57 -5.34
N ALA A 213 5.15 12.02 -5.04
CA ALA A 213 4.50 11.00 -5.87
C ALA A 213 4.18 11.53 -7.27
N LEU A 214 3.60 12.74 -7.35
CA LEU A 214 3.30 13.41 -8.62
C LEU A 214 4.57 13.72 -9.40
N ALA A 215 5.60 14.26 -8.76
CA ALA A 215 6.88 14.54 -9.39
C ALA A 215 7.55 13.27 -9.95
N HIS A 216 7.49 12.16 -9.20
CA HIS A 216 7.99 10.88 -9.68
C HIS A 216 7.21 10.37 -10.91
N LEU A 217 5.88 10.45 -10.88
CA LEU A 217 5.06 10.08 -12.05
C LEU A 217 5.41 10.92 -13.27
N GLU A 218 5.50 12.26 -13.13
CA GLU A 218 5.87 13.13 -14.24
C GLU A 218 7.25 12.79 -14.82
N ASN A 219 8.24 12.57 -13.95
CA ASN A 219 9.58 12.18 -14.38
C ASN A 219 9.58 10.84 -15.12
N TYR A 220 8.78 9.86 -14.64
CA TYR A 220 8.61 8.56 -15.28
C TYR A 220 8.02 8.69 -16.69
N LEU A 221 7.03 9.58 -16.88
CA LEU A 221 6.40 9.85 -18.17
C LEU A 221 7.35 10.61 -19.11
N LEU A 222 8.04 11.66 -18.61
CA LEU A 222 9.00 12.45 -19.39
C LEU A 222 10.14 11.61 -19.96
N GLN A 223 10.64 10.64 -19.19
CA GLN A 223 11.66 9.68 -19.64
C GLN A 223 11.11 8.59 -20.57
N LYS A 224 9.82 8.59 -20.88
CA LYS A 224 9.12 7.60 -21.71
C LYS A 224 9.28 6.15 -21.22
N LEU A 225 9.50 5.97 -19.91
CA LEU A 225 9.65 4.65 -19.28
C LEU A 225 8.42 3.74 -19.41
N PRO A 226 7.18 4.26 -19.56
CA PRO A 226 6.04 3.38 -19.89
C PRO A 226 6.26 2.49 -21.09
N HIS A 227 7.04 2.93 -22.10
CA HIS A 227 7.28 2.16 -23.33
C HIS A 227 8.21 0.95 -23.15
N THR A 228 8.94 0.84 -22.03
CA THR A 228 9.89 -0.25 -21.74
C THR A 228 9.56 -1.01 -20.46
N TYR A 229 8.42 -0.72 -19.84
CA TYR A 229 8.08 -1.29 -18.54
C TYR A 229 8.01 -2.81 -18.53
N LYS A 230 7.45 -3.43 -19.56
CA LYS A 230 7.29 -4.89 -19.63
C LYS A 230 8.65 -5.61 -19.59
N GLU A 231 9.66 -5.08 -20.25
CA GLU A 231 11.02 -5.62 -20.32
C GLU A 231 11.79 -5.42 -19.01
N THR A 232 11.56 -4.27 -18.34
CA THR A 232 12.37 -3.86 -17.19
C THR A 232 11.79 -4.27 -15.83
N ARG A 233 10.48 -4.53 -15.74
CA ARG A 233 9.76 -4.72 -14.47
C ARG A 233 10.24 -5.87 -13.59
N ASN A 234 10.92 -6.86 -14.15
CA ASN A 234 11.44 -8.02 -13.43
C ASN A 234 12.90 -7.85 -12.98
N GLN A 235 13.55 -6.73 -13.28
CA GLN A 235 14.90 -6.47 -12.83
C GLN A 235 14.95 -6.35 -11.30
N LEU A 236 16.04 -6.84 -10.70
CA LEU A 236 16.18 -6.91 -9.25
C LEU A 236 16.51 -5.54 -8.64
N TYR A 237 17.28 -4.71 -9.34
CA TYR A 237 17.76 -3.41 -8.88
C TYR A 237 17.68 -2.37 -10.01
N GLY A 238 17.77 -1.08 -9.65
CA GLY A 238 17.76 0.04 -10.58
C GLY A 238 16.50 0.91 -10.44
N VAL A 239 16.69 2.22 -10.38
CA VAL A 239 15.62 3.20 -10.12
C VAL A 239 14.61 3.23 -11.26
N ASN A 240 15.08 3.19 -12.51
CA ASN A 240 14.25 3.29 -13.71
C ASN A 240 13.61 1.95 -14.13
N PHE A 241 13.89 0.87 -13.40
CA PHE A 241 13.28 -0.42 -13.62
C PHE A 241 12.04 -0.59 -12.74
N SER A 242 10.93 -0.99 -13.33
CA SER A 242 9.59 -0.90 -12.78
C SER A 242 9.12 0.54 -12.50
N THR A 243 7.83 0.72 -12.15
CA THR A 243 7.24 2.05 -11.95
C THR A 243 7.60 2.70 -10.63
N LYS A 244 8.00 1.92 -9.62
CA LYS A 244 8.25 2.38 -8.24
C LYS A 244 7.10 3.14 -7.57
N PHE A 245 5.86 3.04 -8.07
CA PHE A 245 4.71 3.76 -7.50
C PHE A 245 4.20 3.18 -6.17
N SER A 246 4.55 1.94 -5.86
CA SER A 246 3.98 1.21 -4.72
C SER A 246 4.08 1.90 -3.36
N PRO A 247 5.18 2.61 -2.98
CA PRO A 247 5.26 3.29 -1.70
C PRO A 247 4.20 4.39 -1.53
N TRP A 248 3.97 5.17 -2.58
CA TRP A 248 2.94 6.22 -2.54
C TRP A 248 1.52 5.67 -2.69
N LEU A 249 1.34 4.60 -3.49
CA LEU A 249 0.05 3.92 -3.61
C LEU A 249 -0.39 3.26 -2.30
N SER A 250 0.54 2.76 -1.49
CA SER A 250 0.22 2.09 -0.21
C SER A 250 -0.30 3.06 0.84
N LEU A 251 0.27 4.27 0.90
CA LEU A 251 -0.18 5.37 1.76
C LEU A 251 -1.31 6.21 1.13
N GLY A 252 -1.66 5.92 -0.13
CA GLY A 252 -2.63 6.71 -0.87
C GLY A 252 -2.20 8.15 -1.15
N ALA A 253 -0.88 8.43 -1.14
CA ALA A 253 -0.33 9.72 -1.55
C ALA A 253 -0.49 9.98 -3.07
N ILE A 254 -0.78 8.94 -3.83
CA ILE A 254 -1.28 8.99 -5.21
C ILE A 254 -2.30 7.88 -5.41
N SER A 255 -3.30 8.10 -6.25
CA SER A 255 -4.31 7.07 -6.54
C SER A 255 -3.94 6.24 -7.77
N ALA A 256 -4.41 4.99 -7.80
CA ALA A 256 -4.29 4.13 -8.97
C ALA A 256 -5.08 4.70 -10.17
N ARG A 257 -6.20 5.37 -9.91
CA ARG A 257 -7.03 6.03 -10.91
C ARG A 257 -6.28 7.18 -11.58
N TYR A 258 -5.62 8.05 -10.80
CA TYR A 258 -4.81 9.13 -11.33
C TYR A 258 -3.63 8.63 -12.17
N ILE A 259 -2.92 7.61 -11.72
CA ILE A 259 -1.83 6.99 -12.51
C ILE A 259 -2.39 6.45 -13.84
N SER A 260 -3.48 5.70 -13.81
CA SER A 260 -4.11 5.16 -15.01
C SER A 260 -4.53 6.26 -16.00
N PHE A 261 -5.10 7.34 -15.48
CA PHE A 261 -5.47 8.51 -16.28
C PHE A 261 -4.24 9.12 -16.97
N ARG A 262 -3.15 9.36 -16.24
CA ARG A 262 -1.92 9.94 -16.78
C ARG A 262 -1.20 9.02 -17.77
N ILE A 263 -1.22 7.70 -17.55
CA ILE A 263 -0.73 6.72 -18.55
C ILE A 263 -1.57 6.79 -19.83
N LYS A 264 -2.88 6.97 -19.71
CA LYS A 264 -3.73 7.11 -20.89
C LYS A 264 -3.48 8.39 -21.68
N GLU A 265 -3.23 9.52 -20.99
CA GLU A 265 -2.79 10.74 -21.63
C GLU A 265 -1.44 10.57 -22.36
N PHE A 266 -0.48 9.89 -21.70
CA PHE A 266 0.80 9.55 -22.33
C PHE A 266 0.63 8.69 -23.59
N GLU A 267 -0.24 7.66 -23.56
CA GLU A 267 -0.54 6.82 -24.71
C GLU A 267 -1.16 7.62 -25.87
N ASN A 268 -2.04 8.56 -25.55
CA ASN A 268 -2.68 9.42 -26.57
C ASN A 268 -1.64 10.35 -27.26
N GLN A 269 -0.61 10.78 -26.53
CA GLN A 269 0.43 11.69 -27.04
C GLN A 269 1.59 10.97 -27.75
N HIS A 270 1.97 9.80 -27.24
CA HIS A 270 3.19 9.10 -27.65
C HIS A 270 2.96 7.73 -28.30
N GLY A 271 1.69 7.30 -28.38
CA GLY A 271 1.30 5.97 -28.81
C GLY A 271 1.30 4.94 -27.69
N ALA A 272 0.34 4.03 -27.75
CA ALA A 272 0.25 2.88 -26.84
C ALA A 272 1.14 1.73 -27.34
N ASN A 273 1.71 0.97 -26.42
CA ASN A 273 2.40 -0.28 -26.72
C ASN A 273 2.10 -1.36 -25.67
N GLU A 274 2.66 -2.53 -25.84
CA GLU A 274 2.46 -3.61 -24.89
C GLU A 274 2.99 -3.28 -23.48
N SER A 275 4.08 -2.53 -23.38
CA SER A 275 4.67 -2.13 -22.09
C SER A 275 3.77 -1.15 -21.32
N SER A 276 3.21 -0.15 -21.99
CA SER A 276 2.28 0.80 -21.33
C SER A 276 1.00 0.09 -20.86
N TYR A 277 0.47 -0.85 -21.66
CA TYR A 277 -0.63 -1.72 -21.24
C TYR A 277 -0.30 -2.52 -19.97
N TRP A 278 0.95 -3.02 -19.82
CA TRP A 278 1.32 -3.78 -18.64
C TRP A 278 1.31 -2.96 -17.35
N ILE A 279 1.43 -1.64 -17.40
CA ILE A 279 1.24 -0.79 -16.22
C ILE A 279 -0.22 -0.86 -15.75
N TRP A 280 -1.17 -0.70 -16.67
CA TRP A 280 -2.60 -0.87 -16.37
C TRP A 280 -2.90 -2.29 -15.84
N PHE A 281 -2.29 -3.30 -16.44
CA PHE A 281 -2.41 -4.70 -16.01
C PHE A 281 -1.97 -4.91 -14.55
N GLU A 282 -0.88 -4.30 -14.11
CA GLU A 282 -0.42 -4.40 -12.71
C GLU A 282 -1.30 -3.60 -11.75
N LEU A 283 -1.84 -2.45 -12.17
CA LEU A 283 -2.85 -1.72 -11.41
C LEU A 283 -4.14 -2.53 -11.26
N LEU A 284 -4.51 -3.31 -12.29
CA LEU A 284 -5.66 -4.20 -12.24
C LEU A 284 -5.42 -5.38 -11.27
N TRP A 285 -4.18 -5.91 -11.16
CA TRP A 285 -3.81 -6.87 -10.11
C TRP A 285 -4.01 -6.30 -8.70
N ARG A 286 -3.63 -5.04 -8.52
CA ARG A 286 -3.87 -4.34 -7.26
C ARG A 286 -5.36 -4.24 -6.92
N ASP A 287 -6.19 -3.92 -7.88
CA ASP A 287 -7.65 -3.89 -7.72
C ASP A 287 -8.22 -5.29 -7.43
N TYR A 288 -7.75 -6.29 -8.15
CA TYR A 288 -8.17 -7.67 -7.94
C TYR A 288 -7.92 -8.14 -6.50
N PHE A 289 -6.73 -7.86 -5.92
CA PHE A 289 -6.45 -8.19 -4.53
C PHE A 289 -7.39 -7.46 -3.55
N ARG A 290 -7.81 -6.26 -3.86
CA ARG A 290 -8.82 -5.54 -3.08
C ARG A 290 -10.19 -6.19 -3.18
N PHE A 291 -10.60 -6.56 -4.37
CA PHE A 291 -11.92 -7.12 -4.61
C PHE A 291 -12.08 -8.54 -4.06
N ILE A 292 -11.03 -9.36 -4.06
CA ILE A 292 -11.09 -10.68 -3.41
C ILE A 292 -11.29 -10.57 -1.89
N HIS A 293 -10.88 -9.47 -1.25
CA HIS A 293 -11.15 -9.23 0.16
C HIS A 293 -12.63 -8.99 0.44
N PHE A 294 -13.37 -8.36 -0.47
CA PHE A 294 -14.83 -8.29 -0.37
C PHE A 294 -15.47 -9.69 -0.44
N LYS A 295 -14.94 -10.54 -1.32
CA LYS A 295 -15.50 -11.87 -1.54
C LYS A 295 -15.21 -12.84 -0.40
N PHE A 296 -13.99 -12.86 0.10
CA PHE A 296 -13.51 -13.89 1.02
C PHE A 296 -13.27 -13.41 2.45
N GLY A 297 -13.12 -12.11 2.67
CA GLY A 297 -13.00 -11.50 3.99
C GLY A 297 -11.94 -12.16 4.89
N LYS A 298 -12.31 -12.42 6.14
CA LYS A 298 -11.44 -13.00 7.17
C LYS A 298 -10.84 -14.37 6.78
N LYS A 299 -11.43 -15.10 5.82
CA LYS A 299 -10.91 -16.40 5.37
C LYS A 299 -9.50 -16.29 4.76
N LEU A 300 -9.21 -15.18 4.09
CA LEU A 300 -7.87 -14.92 3.51
C LEU A 300 -6.76 -14.89 4.58
N TYR A 301 -7.08 -14.57 5.83
CA TYR A 301 -6.10 -14.45 6.92
C TYR A 301 -5.93 -15.75 7.73
N SER A 302 -6.69 -16.78 7.39
CA SER A 302 -6.56 -18.08 8.04
C SER A 302 -5.28 -18.80 7.62
N LYS A 303 -4.80 -19.72 8.47
CA LYS A 303 -3.59 -20.53 8.19
C LYS A 303 -3.69 -21.26 6.84
N ASN A 304 -4.87 -21.76 6.50
CA ASN A 304 -5.13 -22.51 5.27
C ASN A 304 -5.57 -21.62 4.10
N GLY A 305 -5.72 -20.33 4.31
CA GLY A 305 -6.24 -19.43 3.27
C GLY A 305 -7.59 -19.90 2.72
N LEU A 306 -7.69 -20.02 1.41
CA LEU A 306 -8.87 -20.52 0.70
C LEU A 306 -8.85 -22.05 0.48
N SER A 307 -7.72 -22.71 0.77
CA SER A 307 -7.57 -24.16 0.57
C SER A 307 -8.28 -24.95 1.64
N ASN A 308 -8.82 -26.10 1.24
CA ASN A 308 -9.36 -27.11 2.16
C ASN A 308 -8.29 -28.12 2.62
N ASN A 309 -7.09 -28.07 2.05
CA ASN A 309 -5.99 -29.00 2.37
C ASN A 309 -5.20 -28.50 3.58
N SER A 310 -5.04 -29.37 4.56
CA SER A 310 -4.32 -29.08 5.82
C SER A 310 -2.82 -29.42 5.77
N ASN A 311 -2.22 -29.56 4.60
CA ASN A 311 -0.77 -29.85 4.48
C ASN A 311 0.07 -28.63 4.93
N LEU A 312 0.00 -28.37 6.24
CA LEU A 312 0.63 -27.22 6.85
C LEU A 312 2.01 -27.60 7.34
N VAL A 313 2.97 -26.88 6.83
CA VAL A 313 4.34 -26.93 7.32
C VAL A 313 4.36 -26.47 8.79
N ASN A 314 5.04 -27.25 9.64
CA ASN A 314 5.37 -26.79 10.99
C ASN A 314 6.36 -25.64 10.87
N HIS A 315 6.05 -24.50 11.49
CA HIS A 315 6.93 -23.35 11.49
C HIS A 315 8.27 -23.68 12.20
N ASN A 316 9.38 -23.32 11.57
CA ASN A 316 10.72 -23.45 12.14
C ASN A 316 11.27 -22.05 12.44
N ASP A 317 11.33 -21.70 13.73
CA ASP A 317 11.81 -20.40 14.20
C ASP A 317 13.27 -20.13 13.85
N GLU A 318 14.15 -21.13 13.88
CA GLU A 318 15.57 -20.97 13.53
C GLU A 318 15.72 -20.62 12.06
N ASN A 319 15.07 -21.36 11.18
CA ASN A 319 15.06 -21.08 9.75
C ASN A 319 14.45 -19.71 9.43
N PHE A 320 13.36 -19.34 10.13
CA PHE A 320 12.75 -18.02 9.99
C PHE A 320 13.73 -16.91 10.38
N ASN A 321 14.44 -17.05 11.50
CA ASN A 321 15.43 -16.07 11.94
C ASN A 321 16.60 -15.94 10.95
N LYS A 322 17.13 -17.06 10.42
CA LYS A 322 18.15 -17.04 9.37
C LYS A 322 17.67 -16.28 8.13
N TRP A 323 16.41 -16.51 7.73
CA TRP A 323 15.79 -15.81 6.60
C TRP A 323 15.66 -14.31 6.86
N VAL A 324 15.17 -13.91 8.04
CA VAL A 324 15.04 -12.50 8.45
C VAL A 324 16.40 -11.79 8.45
N GLN A 325 17.48 -12.47 8.91
CA GLN A 325 18.81 -11.89 8.99
C GLN A 325 19.54 -11.87 7.63
N GLY A 326 19.09 -12.63 6.63
CA GLY A 326 19.82 -12.85 5.38
C GLY A 326 21.05 -13.71 5.59
N GLU A 327 20.89 -14.83 6.32
CA GLU A 327 21.91 -15.79 6.72
C GLU A 327 21.47 -17.23 6.42
N THR A 328 20.75 -17.42 5.33
CA THR A 328 20.21 -18.74 4.93
C THR A 328 21.26 -19.64 4.30
N GLY A 329 22.39 -19.07 3.87
CA GLY A 329 23.43 -19.74 3.10
C GLY A 329 23.12 -19.80 1.58
N ASN A 330 22.06 -19.12 1.13
CA ASN A 330 21.75 -18.91 -0.28
C ASN A 330 21.94 -17.43 -0.62
N ASP A 331 23.03 -17.12 -1.34
CA ASP A 331 23.44 -15.74 -1.63
C ASP A 331 22.33 -14.86 -2.22
N LEU A 332 21.51 -15.41 -3.14
CA LEU A 332 20.43 -14.61 -3.75
C LEU A 332 19.34 -14.24 -2.74
N ILE A 333 19.00 -15.18 -1.86
CA ILE A 333 18.02 -14.95 -0.80
C ILE A 333 18.59 -13.98 0.24
N ASP A 334 19.84 -14.20 0.65
CA ASP A 334 20.50 -13.39 1.67
C ASP A 334 20.68 -11.95 1.19
N ALA A 335 21.04 -11.74 -0.08
CA ALA A 335 21.07 -10.42 -0.71
C ALA A 335 19.70 -9.73 -0.66
N GLY A 336 18.62 -10.45 -1.04
CA GLY A 336 17.26 -9.90 -0.99
C GLY A 336 16.81 -9.53 0.40
N MET A 337 17.08 -10.38 1.40
CA MET A 337 16.67 -10.10 2.78
C MET A 337 17.47 -8.96 3.41
N LYS A 338 18.76 -8.81 3.06
CA LYS A 338 19.56 -7.65 3.44
C LYS A 338 19.06 -6.37 2.78
N GLU A 339 18.72 -6.38 1.47
CA GLU A 339 18.07 -5.24 0.82
C GLU A 339 16.81 -4.82 1.58
N LEU A 340 15.90 -5.76 1.85
CA LEU A 340 14.67 -5.46 2.59
C LEU A 340 14.97 -4.83 3.95
N ARG A 341 15.89 -5.38 4.69
CA ARG A 341 16.26 -4.92 6.03
C ARG A 341 16.89 -3.53 6.02
N PHE A 342 17.73 -3.23 5.02
CA PHE A 342 18.42 -1.96 4.92
C PHE A 342 17.63 -0.84 4.25
N THR A 343 16.63 -1.18 3.43
CA THR A 343 15.90 -0.18 2.63
C THR A 343 14.39 -0.14 2.88
N GLY A 344 13.83 -1.20 3.44
CA GLY A 344 12.38 -1.37 3.50
C GLY A 344 11.74 -1.63 2.14
N TYR A 345 12.53 -2.00 1.12
CA TYR A 345 12.04 -2.23 -0.23
C TYR A 345 12.62 -3.51 -0.83
N LEU A 346 11.85 -4.14 -1.72
CA LEU A 346 12.28 -5.21 -2.61
C LEU A 346 11.61 -5.06 -3.98
N SER A 347 12.32 -5.43 -5.04
CA SER A 347 11.66 -5.60 -6.34
C SER A 347 10.60 -6.70 -6.27
N ASN A 348 9.55 -6.59 -7.10
CA ASN A 348 8.48 -7.60 -7.13
C ASN A 348 9.03 -9.02 -7.34
N ARG A 349 10.04 -9.17 -8.21
CA ARG A 349 10.67 -10.48 -8.47
C ARG A 349 11.35 -11.04 -7.22
N MET A 350 12.12 -10.21 -6.49
CA MET A 350 12.77 -10.65 -5.25
C MET A 350 11.76 -11.03 -4.17
N ARG A 351 10.64 -10.29 -4.02
CA ARG A 351 9.57 -10.67 -3.08
C ARG A 351 9.06 -12.08 -3.34
N GLN A 352 8.83 -12.43 -4.59
CA GLN A 352 8.38 -13.77 -4.97
C GLN A 352 9.42 -14.85 -4.65
N ILE A 353 10.70 -14.57 -4.95
CA ILE A 353 11.80 -15.52 -4.74
C ILE A 353 12.00 -15.78 -3.24
N VAL A 354 12.12 -14.74 -2.41
CA VAL A 354 12.36 -14.90 -0.97
C VAL A 354 11.15 -15.50 -0.24
N ALA A 355 9.92 -15.17 -0.67
CA ALA A 355 8.70 -15.76 -0.10
C ALA A 355 8.60 -17.26 -0.44
N SER A 356 8.85 -17.61 -1.69
CA SER A 356 8.89 -19.02 -2.11
C SER A 356 9.92 -19.83 -1.33
N TYR A 357 11.11 -19.28 -1.14
CA TYR A 357 12.19 -19.94 -0.40
C TYR A 357 11.81 -20.17 1.06
N LEU A 358 11.23 -19.16 1.71
CA LEU A 358 10.75 -19.28 3.08
C LEU A 358 9.75 -20.44 3.24
N ILE A 359 8.80 -20.53 2.31
CA ILE A 359 7.71 -21.52 2.40
C ILE A 359 8.20 -22.93 2.05
N TYR A 360 8.88 -23.08 0.89
CA TYR A 360 9.11 -24.38 0.29
C TYR A 360 10.49 -24.99 0.58
N ASP A 361 11.51 -24.15 0.84
CA ASP A 361 12.86 -24.62 1.11
C ASP A 361 13.18 -24.60 2.60
N LEU A 362 12.71 -23.57 3.33
CA LEU A 362 12.90 -23.47 4.77
C LEU A 362 11.75 -24.07 5.59
N GLY A 363 10.63 -24.40 4.96
CA GLY A 363 9.51 -25.01 5.63
C GLY A 363 8.86 -24.13 6.70
N CYS A 364 8.72 -22.83 6.46
CA CYS A 364 8.15 -21.89 7.42
C CYS A 364 6.70 -21.51 7.10
N ASP A 365 5.96 -21.12 8.14
CA ASP A 365 4.58 -20.61 7.98
C ASP A 365 4.62 -19.29 7.19
N TRP A 366 3.93 -19.24 6.07
CA TRP A 366 3.85 -18.08 5.17
C TRP A 366 3.38 -16.81 5.90
N ARG A 367 2.52 -16.93 6.92
CA ARG A 367 2.01 -15.80 7.70
C ARG A 367 3.13 -15.07 8.46
N LYS A 368 4.17 -15.79 8.90
CA LYS A 368 5.32 -15.16 9.54
C LYS A 368 6.13 -14.31 8.56
N GLY A 369 6.29 -14.80 7.32
CA GLY A 369 6.87 -14.00 6.24
C GLY A 369 6.01 -12.77 5.90
N ALA A 370 4.68 -12.93 5.85
CA ALA A 370 3.75 -11.82 5.62
C ALA A 370 3.83 -10.75 6.72
N LEU A 371 3.95 -11.15 7.99
CA LEU A 371 4.17 -10.24 9.13
C LEU A 371 5.52 -9.52 9.04
N TRP A 372 6.58 -10.21 8.63
CA TRP A 372 7.88 -9.58 8.42
C TRP A 372 7.81 -8.52 7.31
N PHE A 373 7.14 -8.82 6.20
CA PHE A 373 6.91 -7.85 5.13
C PHE A 373 6.04 -6.67 5.61
N GLU A 374 5.02 -6.90 6.42
CA GLU A 374 4.23 -5.83 7.05
C GLU A 374 5.12 -4.89 7.85
N SER A 375 6.02 -5.44 8.64
CA SER A 375 6.95 -4.65 9.45
C SER A 375 7.92 -3.81 8.60
N GLN A 376 8.53 -4.41 7.58
CA GLN A 376 9.67 -3.80 6.89
C GLN A 376 9.30 -2.96 5.68
N LEU A 377 8.30 -3.36 4.89
CA LEU A 377 8.04 -2.75 3.59
C LEU A 377 7.48 -1.33 3.70
N ILE A 378 8.14 -0.35 3.07
CA ILE A 378 7.66 1.03 2.95
C ILE A 378 6.37 1.12 2.13
N ASP A 379 6.14 0.13 1.28
CA ASP A 379 4.96 0.01 0.42
C ASP A 379 4.01 -1.10 0.90
N TYR A 380 4.01 -1.39 2.20
CA TYR A 380 3.04 -2.34 2.75
C TYR A 380 1.61 -1.91 2.45
N ASP A 381 0.90 -2.79 1.77
CA ASP A 381 -0.52 -2.70 1.48
C ASP A 381 -1.16 -4.03 1.88
N VAL A 382 -2.12 -3.97 2.79
CA VAL A 382 -2.70 -5.17 3.40
C VAL A 382 -3.27 -6.13 2.37
N TYR A 383 -3.91 -5.61 1.33
CA TYR A 383 -4.54 -6.41 0.28
C TYR A 383 -3.51 -7.11 -0.60
N SER A 384 -2.53 -6.32 -1.06
CA SER A 384 -1.46 -6.82 -1.93
C SER A 384 -0.54 -7.78 -1.20
N ASN A 385 -0.17 -7.47 0.05
CA ASN A 385 0.68 -8.35 0.86
C ASN A 385 -0.02 -9.70 1.08
N GLN A 386 -1.24 -9.68 1.62
CA GLN A 386 -2.02 -10.87 1.91
C GLN A 386 -2.28 -11.71 0.64
N GLY A 387 -2.70 -11.07 -0.45
CA GLY A 387 -2.99 -11.74 -1.71
C GLY A 387 -1.76 -12.40 -2.33
N ASN A 388 -0.61 -11.71 -2.36
CA ASN A 388 0.62 -12.26 -2.92
C ASN A 388 1.19 -13.41 -2.09
N TRP A 389 1.17 -13.34 -0.76
CA TRP A 389 1.62 -14.44 0.10
C TRP A 389 0.78 -15.70 -0.09
N LEU A 390 -0.55 -15.55 -0.12
CA LEU A 390 -1.46 -16.66 -0.42
C LEU A 390 -1.22 -17.25 -1.82
N TYR A 391 -0.93 -16.37 -2.81
CA TYR A 391 -0.67 -16.78 -4.18
C TYR A 391 0.62 -17.63 -4.28
N ILE A 392 1.70 -17.21 -3.62
CA ILE A 392 2.95 -17.97 -3.57
C ILE A 392 2.76 -19.28 -2.79
N ALA A 393 2.05 -19.26 -1.68
CA ALA A 393 1.80 -20.43 -0.83
C ALA A 393 0.86 -21.46 -1.47
N GLY A 394 0.15 -21.13 -2.55
CA GLY A 394 -0.87 -22.01 -3.15
C GLY A 394 -2.13 -22.14 -2.33
N LEU A 395 -2.39 -21.19 -1.45
CA LEU A 395 -3.53 -21.14 -0.54
C LEU A 395 -4.54 -20.05 -0.92
N GLY A 396 -4.30 -19.33 -2.02
CA GLY A 396 -5.16 -18.30 -2.58
C GLY A 396 -5.89 -18.77 -3.84
N THR A 397 -6.01 -17.86 -4.78
CA THR A 397 -6.76 -18.04 -6.03
C THR A 397 -5.87 -18.47 -7.22
N ASP A 398 -4.61 -18.84 -6.98
CA ASP A 398 -3.73 -19.36 -8.03
C ASP A 398 -4.14 -20.80 -8.40
N PRO A 399 -4.56 -21.07 -9.66
CA PRO A 399 -4.95 -22.41 -10.09
C PRO A 399 -3.79 -23.42 -10.11
N ARG A 400 -2.55 -22.96 -9.98
CA ARG A 400 -1.33 -23.81 -10.02
C ARG A 400 -0.97 -24.44 -8.67
N GLY A 401 -1.69 -24.10 -7.59
CA GLY A 401 -1.44 -24.68 -6.27
C GLY A 401 -0.14 -24.26 -5.60
N GLY A 402 0.36 -23.06 -5.92
CA GLY A 402 1.56 -22.49 -5.32
C GLY A 402 2.74 -22.32 -6.29
N ARG A 403 3.79 -21.62 -5.83
CA ARG A 403 4.91 -21.23 -6.68
C ARG A 403 6.25 -21.46 -6.00
N LYS A 404 6.83 -22.62 -6.27
CA LYS A 404 8.22 -22.90 -5.90
C LYS A 404 9.17 -22.41 -6.98
N PHE A 405 10.06 -21.46 -6.61
CA PHE A 405 11.10 -20.94 -7.50
C PHE A 405 12.42 -21.69 -7.29
N ASN A 406 13.09 -22.05 -8.39
CA ASN A 406 14.45 -22.57 -8.34
C ASN A 406 15.44 -21.40 -8.27
N THR A 407 16.09 -21.20 -7.13
CA THR A 407 16.97 -20.04 -6.88
C THR A 407 18.16 -19.97 -7.83
N LYS A 408 18.74 -21.12 -8.23
CA LYS A 408 19.83 -21.16 -9.21
C LYS A 408 19.37 -20.65 -10.58
N LYS A 409 18.17 -21.08 -11.05
CA LYS A 409 17.59 -20.59 -12.30
C LYS A 409 17.28 -19.10 -12.21
N GLN A 410 16.71 -18.64 -11.09
CA GLN A 410 16.42 -17.21 -10.90
C GLN A 410 17.70 -16.36 -10.88
N ASN A 411 18.78 -16.84 -10.27
CA ASN A 411 20.06 -16.16 -10.30
C ASN A 411 20.62 -16.02 -11.73
N LEU A 412 20.59 -17.10 -12.51
CA LEU A 412 21.06 -17.07 -13.90
C LEU A 412 20.23 -16.14 -14.79
N GLU A 413 18.94 -16.02 -14.53
CA GLU A 413 18.01 -15.20 -15.32
C GLU A 413 18.07 -13.70 -14.96
N TYR A 414 18.14 -13.36 -13.65
CA TYR A 414 17.99 -11.97 -13.17
C TYR A 414 19.25 -11.35 -12.57
N ASP A 415 20.27 -12.15 -12.24
CA ASP A 415 21.56 -11.66 -11.72
C ASP A 415 22.75 -12.52 -12.26
N PRO A 416 22.87 -12.70 -13.60
CA PRO A 416 23.87 -13.58 -14.19
C PRO A 416 25.31 -13.16 -13.85
N ASN A 417 25.54 -11.86 -13.64
CA ASN A 417 26.86 -11.29 -13.34
C ASN A 417 27.10 -11.09 -11.83
N ASN A 418 26.18 -11.59 -11.00
CA ASN A 418 26.21 -11.42 -9.54
C ASN A 418 26.26 -9.94 -9.09
N THR A 419 25.78 -9.01 -9.89
CA THR A 419 25.82 -7.57 -9.57
C THR A 419 24.93 -7.23 -8.38
N TYR A 420 23.71 -7.77 -8.37
CA TYR A 420 22.79 -7.59 -7.26
C TYR A 420 23.34 -8.18 -5.96
N LYS A 421 23.87 -9.38 -6.02
CA LYS A 421 24.50 -10.02 -4.84
C LYS A 421 25.68 -9.23 -4.33
N LYS A 422 26.56 -8.70 -5.19
CA LYS A 422 27.69 -7.87 -4.79
C LYS A 422 27.25 -6.57 -4.11
N ILE A 423 26.14 -5.98 -4.51
CA ILE A 423 25.59 -4.77 -3.88
C ILE A 423 25.26 -5.03 -2.40
N TRP A 424 24.69 -6.21 -2.09
CA TRP A 424 24.12 -6.49 -0.77
C TRP A 424 24.98 -7.40 0.13
N LEU A 425 25.89 -8.17 -0.43
CA LEU A 425 26.73 -9.09 0.34
C LEU A 425 28.18 -8.59 0.50
N GLY A 426 28.59 -7.66 -0.36
CA GLY A 426 29.95 -7.11 -0.39
C GLY A 426 30.83 -7.82 -1.41
#